data_5f701de7c83c33ef15a6f7ed809a17db
#
_entry.id   5f701de7c83c33ef15a6f7ed809a17db
#
_cell.length_a   1.000
_cell.length_b   1.000
_cell.length_c   1.000
_cell.angle_alpha   90.00
_cell.angle_beta   90.00
_cell.angle_gamma   90.00
#
_symmetry.space_group_name_H-M   'P 1'
#
loop_
_entity.id
_entity.type
_entity.pdbx_description
1 polymer ?
#
loop_
_entity_poly.entity_id
_entity_poly.type
_entity_poly.pdbx_seq_one_letter_code
_entity_poly.pdbx_strand_id
1 'polypeptide(L)'
;MEEKLYLSEEWDKTFPKSDKVNHRKITFHNRYGITLAADLYEPNNAEGKLAAIAVSGPFGAVKEQSSGLYAQTMAENGFLTIAFDPSFTGESGGSPRYVASPDINTEDFQAAIDFLSVQENVDPEKIGIIGICGWGGIALNAAAI
;
A
#
# COMPACT_ATOMS: atom_id res chain seq x y z
N MET A 1 -13.98 -10.29 -16.35
CA MET A 1 -14.19 -11.11 -15.12
C MET A 1 -13.33 -10.52 -14.02
N GLU A 2 -13.92 -10.13 -12.92
CA GLU A 2 -13.18 -9.55 -11.80
C GLU A 2 -12.31 -10.63 -11.13
N GLU A 3 -11.04 -10.32 -10.91
CA GLU A 3 -10.10 -11.24 -10.26
C GLU A 3 -10.45 -11.39 -8.79
N LYS A 4 -10.66 -12.63 -8.34
CA LYS A 4 -10.99 -12.91 -6.94
C LYS A 4 -9.72 -13.11 -6.14
N LEU A 5 -9.48 -12.25 -5.17
CA LEU A 5 -8.37 -12.38 -4.24
C LEU A 5 -8.81 -13.15 -2.98
N TYR A 6 -7.85 -13.88 -2.40
CA TYR A 6 -8.03 -14.60 -1.13
C TYR A 6 -7.17 -13.91 -0.07
N LEU A 7 -7.81 -13.07 0.76
CA LEU A 7 -7.14 -12.31 1.80
C LEU A 7 -7.25 -13.02 3.14
N SER A 8 -6.15 -13.08 3.89
CA SER A 8 -6.17 -13.60 5.26
C SER A 8 -6.95 -12.63 6.17
N GLU A 9 -7.81 -13.18 7.02
CA GLU A 9 -8.58 -12.40 8.01
C GLU A 9 -7.83 -12.24 9.34
N GLU A 10 -6.81 -13.06 9.57
CA GLU A 10 -6.00 -13.02 10.78
C GLU A 10 -4.88 -11.99 10.68
N TRP A 11 -4.34 -11.59 11.84
CA TRP A 11 -3.13 -10.77 11.88
C TRP A 11 -1.94 -11.63 11.45
N ASP A 12 -1.49 -11.42 10.22
CA ASP A 12 -0.48 -12.22 9.53
C ASP A 12 0.88 -11.51 9.37
N LYS A 13 1.07 -10.39 10.10
CA LYS A 13 2.28 -9.56 9.98
C LYS A 13 3.41 -10.10 10.86
N THR A 14 4.64 -9.78 10.44
CA THR A 14 5.87 -10.14 11.19
C THR A 14 6.13 -9.23 12.40
N PHE A 15 5.27 -8.24 12.62
CA PHE A 15 5.35 -7.27 13.72
C PHE A 15 4.03 -7.26 14.50
N PRO A 16 4.06 -6.84 15.78
CA PRO A 16 2.86 -6.81 16.60
C PRO A 16 1.91 -5.70 16.15
N LYS A 17 0.61 -5.96 16.28
CA LYS A 17 -0.43 -4.97 16.02
C LYS A 17 -0.35 -3.84 17.04
N SER A 18 -0.32 -2.60 16.54
CA SER A 18 -0.37 -1.41 17.39
C SER A 18 -1.79 -1.19 17.93
N ASP A 19 -1.89 -0.81 19.19
CA ASP A 19 -3.16 -0.40 19.80
C ASP A 19 -3.51 1.08 19.52
N LYS A 20 -2.61 1.81 18.86
CA LYS A 20 -2.79 3.22 18.50
C LYS A 20 -3.40 3.43 17.13
N VAL A 21 -3.54 2.37 16.34
CA VAL A 21 -4.05 2.44 14.98
C VAL A 21 -5.15 1.42 14.74
N ASN A 22 -6.06 1.76 13.83
CA ASN A 22 -7.01 0.82 13.24
C ASN A 22 -6.40 0.25 11.97
N HIS A 23 -6.64 -1.03 11.74
CA HIS A 23 -6.15 -1.74 10.56
C HIS A 23 -7.32 -2.43 9.84
N ARG A 24 -7.28 -2.40 8.52
CA ARG A 24 -8.13 -3.23 7.67
C ARG A 24 -7.44 -3.54 6.34
N LYS A 25 -7.79 -4.66 5.74
CA LYS A 25 -7.36 -4.98 4.38
C LYS A 25 -8.29 -4.31 3.37
N ILE A 26 -7.69 -3.79 2.31
CA ILE A 26 -8.41 -3.17 1.19
C ILE A 26 -7.86 -3.68 -0.13
N THR A 27 -8.61 -3.46 -1.18
CA THR A 27 -8.18 -3.75 -2.55
C THR A 27 -8.45 -2.55 -3.46
N PHE A 28 -7.64 -2.40 -4.48
CA PHE A 28 -7.84 -1.44 -5.55
C PHE A 28 -7.26 -1.99 -6.85
N HIS A 29 -7.51 -1.33 -7.98
CA HIS A 29 -7.06 -1.80 -9.28
C HIS A 29 -6.06 -0.82 -9.87
N ASN A 30 -5.04 -1.34 -10.57
CA ASN A 30 -4.21 -0.53 -11.45
C ASN A 30 -4.87 -0.38 -12.83
N ARG A 31 -4.27 0.42 -13.71
CA ARG A 31 -4.81 0.66 -15.07
C ARG A 31 -4.83 -0.59 -15.94
N TYR A 32 -4.06 -1.59 -15.60
CA TYR A 32 -4.01 -2.87 -16.35
C TYR A 32 -5.06 -3.87 -15.86
N GLY A 33 -5.91 -3.47 -14.91
CA GLY A 33 -6.96 -4.31 -14.36
C GLY A 33 -6.47 -5.34 -13.34
N ILE A 34 -5.22 -5.24 -12.88
CA ILE A 34 -4.69 -6.10 -11.84
C ILE A 34 -5.21 -5.61 -10.49
N THR A 35 -5.80 -6.51 -9.70
CA THR A 35 -6.28 -6.20 -8.37
C THR A 35 -5.14 -6.27 -7.38
N LEU A 36 -4.90 -5.18 -6.66
CA LEU A 36 -3.87 -5.08 -5.64
C LEU A 36 -4.48 -5.20 -4.25
N ALA A 37 -3.80 -5.94 -3.39
CA ALA A 37 -4.15 -6.08 -1.98
C ALA A 37 -3.25 -5.17 -1.13
N ALA A 38 -3.83 -4.51 -0.15
CA ALA A 38 -3.12 -3.63 0.76
C ALA A 38 -3.66 -3.74 2.19
N ASP A 39 -2.80 -3.38 3.13
CA ASP A 39 -3.16 -3.12 4.51
C ASP A 39 -3.28 -1.61 4.71
N LEU A 40 -4.44 -1.16 5.17
CA LEU A 40 -4.67 0.23 5.53
C LEU A 40 -4.55 0.41 7.03
N TYR A 41 -3.76 1.40 7.43
CA TYR A 41 -3.57 1.78 8.82
C TYR A 41 -4.03 3.23 9.01
N GLU A 42 -4.79 3.46 10.05
CA GLU A 42 -5.40 4.75 10.35
C GLU A 42 -5.23 5.06 11.83
N PRO A 43 -4.79 6.28 12.22
CA PRO A 43 -4.69 6.65 13.62
C PRO A 43 -6.04 6.53 14.32
N ASN A 44 -6.04 6.00 15.55
CA ASN A 44 -7.23 6.02 16.39
C ASN A 44 -7.63 7.46 16.69
N ASN A 45 -8.93 7.74 16.69
CA ASN A 45 -9.49 9.05 17.05
C ASN A 45 -8.97 10.20 16.18
N ALA A 46 -8.58 9.93 14.95
CA ALA A 46 -8.17 10.98 14.03
C ALA A 46 -9.36 11.89 13.68
N GLU A 47 -9.10 13.18 13.60
CA GLU A 47 -10.08 14.19 13.23
C GLU A 47 -9.69 14.88 11.93
N GLY A 48 -10.69 15.19 11.11
CA GLY A 48 -10.49 15.90 9.86
C GLY A 48 -9.77 15.06 8.80
N LYS A 49 -9.22 15.75 7.81
CA LYS A 49 -8.48 15.13 6.71
C LYS A 49 -7.01 14.95 7.08
N LEU A 50 -6.49 13.77 6.80
CA LEU A 50 -5.12 13.37 7.10
C LEU A 50 -4.23 13.44 5.87
N ALA A 51 -2.96 13.74 6.08
CA ALA A 51 -1.93 13.41 5.11
C ALA A 51 -1.84 11.88 4.98
N ALA A 52 -1.53 11.38 3.79
CA ALA A 52 -1.50 9.95 3.53
C ALA A 52 -0.19 9.51 2.90
N ILE A 53 0.16 8.24 3.11
CA ILE A 53 1.40 7.66 2.57
C ILE A 53 1.12 6.25 2.03
N ALA A 54 1.57 5.99 0.80
CA ALA A 54 1.62 4.65 0.23
C ALA A 54 3.04 4.08 0.37
N VAL A 55 3.15 2.86 0.86
CA VAL A 55 4.43 2.19 1.15
C VAL A 55 4.50 0.87 0.41
N SER A 56 5.63 0.60 -0.23
CA SER A 56 5.90 -0.73 -0.80
C SER A 56 7.40 -1.02 -0.90
N GLY A 57 7.72 -2.30 -1.12
CA GLY A 57 9.08 -2.81 -1.19
C GLY A 57 9.53 -3.49 0.11
N PRO A 58 10.74 -4.06 0.13
CA PRO A 58 11.66 -4.22 -0.99
C PRO A 58 11.21 -5.29 -1.99
N PHE A 59 11.96 -5.47 -3.07
CA PHE A 59 11.72 -6.57 -4.02
C PHE A 59 11.78 -7.92 -3.29
N GLY A 60 10.84 -8.81 -3.60
CA GLY A 60 10.75 -10.13 -3.00
C GLY A 60 10.13 -10.16 -1.59
N ALA A 61 9.74 -9.01 -1.06
CA ALA A 61 9.02 -8.91 0.22
C ALA A 61 7.52 -8.68 -0.01
N VAL A 62 6.77 -8.81 1.06
CA VAL A 62 5.31 -8.62 1.07
C VAL A 62 4.92 -7.58 2.13
N LYS A 63 3.70 -7.04 2.01
CA LYS A 63 3.17 -5.99 2.89
C LYS A 63 3.09 -6.36 4.37
N GLU A 64 3.13 -7.65 4.69
CA GLU A 64 3.15 -8.18 6.05
C GLU A 64 4.51 -8.03 6.74
N GLN A 65 5.51 -7.55 6.03
CA GLN A 65 6.90 -7.39 6.48
C GLN A 65 7.26 -5.91 6.65
N SER A 66 8.43 -5.48 6.15
CA SER A 66 8.95 -4.14 6.42
C SER A 66 8.04 -3.00 5.93
N SER A 67 7.43 -3.11 4.77
CA SER A 67 6.53 -2.06 4.29
C SER A 67 5.31 -1.87 5.21
N GLY A 68 4.76 -2.95 5.73
CA GLY A 68 3.68 -2.89 6.72
C GLY A 68 4.13 -2.26 8.04
N LEU A 69 5.32 -2.60 8.51
CA LEU A 69 5.89 -2.00 9.73
C LEU A 69 6.07 -0.48 9.56
N TYR A 70 6.63 -0.03 8.43
CA TYR A 70 6.75 1.39 8.14
C TYR A 70 5.37 2.08 8.08
N ALA A 71 4.41 1.46 7.40
CA ALA A 71 3.06 2.00 7.28
C ALA A 71 2.39 2.15 8.66
N GLN A 72 2.46 1.10 9.49
CA GLN A 72 1.90 1.16 10.85
C GLN A 72 2.59 2.23 11.70
N THR A 73 3.92 2.32 11.65
CA THR A 73 4.68 3.31 12.40
C THR A 73 4.32 4.74 11.98
N MET A 74 4.16 4.99 10.68
CA MET A 74 3.74 6.30 10.19
C MET A 74 2.30 6.62 10.62
N ALA A 75 1.41 5.63 10.64
CA ALA A 75 0.05 5.81 11.14
C ALA A 75 0.03 6.15 12.65
N GLU A 76 0.91 5.57 13.44
CA GLU A 76 1.09 5.96 14.85
C GLU A 76 1.51 7.43 15.00
N ASN A 77 2.10 8.00 13.97
CA ASN A 77 2.52 9.41 13.92
C ASN A 77 1.51 10.34 13.21
N GLY A 78 0.30 9.86 12.95
CA GLY A 78 -0.79 10.70 12.50
C GLY A 78 -1.12 10.65 11.00
N PHE A 79 -0.47 9.79 10.22
CA PHE A 79 -0.76 9.62 8.80
C PHE A 79 -1.79 8.51 8.58
N LEU A 80 -2.62 8.64 7.54
CA LEU A 80 -3.32 7.50 7.00
C LEU A 80 -2.39 6.79 6.02
N THR A 81 -2.16 5.50 6.20
CA THR A 81 -1.17 4.78 5.39
C THR A 81 -1.72 3.52 4.77
N ILE A 82 -1.17 3.14 3.63
CA ILE A 82 -1.35 1.80 3.07
C ILE A 82 0.01 1.18 2.79
N ALA A 83 0.14 -0.12 3.07
CA ALA A 83 1.21 -0.96 2.57
C ALA A 83 0.60 -1.93 1.58
N PHE A 84 1.07 -1.97 0.35
CA PHE A 84 0.49 -2.82 -0.68
C PHE A 84 1.48 -3.83 -1.21
N ASP A 85 0.95 -5.00 -1.61
CA ASP A 85 1.70 -5.94 -2.41
C ASP A 85 1.69 -5.47 -3.87
N PRO A 86 2.85 -5.45 -4.55
CA PRO A 86 2.87 -5.14 -5.98
C PRO A 86 2.13 -6.18 -6.80
N SER A 87 1.78 -5.81 -8.03
CA SER A 87 1.31 -6.77 -9.04
C SER A 87 2.21 -8.00 -9.06
N PHE A 88 1.63 -9.17 -9.19
CA PHE A 88 2.28 -10.48 -9.25
C PHE A 88 2.86 -11.01 -7.93
N THR A 89 2.65 -10.33 -6.82
CA THR A 89 3.30 -10.63 -5.54
C THR A 89 2.29 -10.71 -4.40
N GLY A 90 2.57 -11.54 -3.41
CA GLY A 90 1.79 -11.65 -2.17
C GLY A 90 0.33 -11.98 -2.42
N GLU A 91 -0.57 -11.25 -1.76
CA GLU A 91 -2.01 -11.40 -1.93
C GLU A 91 -2.57 -10.63 -3.14
N SER A 92 -1.77 -9.79 -3.80
CA SER A 92 -2.16 -9.10 -5.03
C SER A 92 -2.28 -10.08 -6.20
N GLY A 93 -3.08 -9.70 -7.18
CA GLY A 93 -3.31 -10.49 -8.37
C GLY A 93 -2.19 -10.39 -9.41
N GLY A 94 -2.51 -10.86 -10.59
CA GLY A 94 -1.62 -10.87 -11.74
C GLY A 94 -0.94 -12.21 -12.00
N SER A 95 -0.68 -12.47 -13.27
CA SER A 95 -0.02 -13.69 -13.76
C SER A 95 0.93 -13.31 -14.89
N PRO A 96 2.13 -13.91 -14.95
CA PRO A 96 2.70 -14.90 -14.02
C PRO A 96 3.05 -14.33 -12.66
N ARG A 97 3.34 -15.21 -11.69
CA ARG A 97 3.70 -14.80 -10.33
C ARG A 97 5.19 -14.48 -10.20
N TYR A 98 5.53 -13.64 -9.20
CA TYR A 98 6.91 -13.29 -8.83
C TYR A 98 7.68 -12.59 -9.95
N VAL A 99 6.99 -11.73 -10.67
CA VAL A 99 7.58 -10.90 -11.73
C VAL A 99 7.76 -9.48 -11.21
N ALA A 100 8.91 -8.90 -11.49
CA ALA A 100 9.16 -7.47 -11.29
C ALA A 100 9.13 -6.78 -12.65
N SER A 101 8.29 -5.77 -12.80
CA SER A 101 8.19 -4.94 -13.99
C SER A 101 8.22 -3.47 -13.56
N PRO A 102 9.30 -2.73 -13.87
CA PRO A 102 9.38 -1.32 -13.46
C PRO A 102 8.18 -0.48 -13.91
N ASP A 103 7.69 -0.70 -15.12
CA ASP A 103 6.55 0.04 -15.66
C ASP A 103 5.26 -0.29 -14.92
N ILE A 104 4.96 -1.56 -14.71
CA ILE A 104 3.75 -2.00 -14.00
C ILE A 104 3.85 -1.64 -12.53
N ASN A 105 5.01 -1.80 -11.90
CA ASN A 105 5.19 -1.46 -10.49
C ASN A 105 5.16 0.05 -10.24
N THR A 106 5.60 0.87 -11.19
CA THR A 106 5.38 2.33 -11.13
C THR A 106 3.88 2.65 -11.14
N GLU A 107 3.13 2.00 -12.02
CA GLU A 107 1.68 2.13 -12.07
C GLU A 107 1.01 1.65 -10.77
N ASP A 108 1.53 0.61 -10.12
CA ASP A 108 1.01 0.14 -8.84
C ASP A 108 1.06 1.26 -7.77
N PHE A 109 2.16 2.02 -7.71
CA PHE A 109 2.24 3.20 -6.84
C PHE A 109 1.24 4.28 -7.23
N GLN A 110 1.07 4.55 -8.53
CA GLN A 110 0.12 5.55 -9.02
C GLN A 110 -1.31 5.15 -8.67
N ALA A 111 -1.66 3.89 -8.83
CA ALA A 111 -2.97 3.36 -8.43
C ALA A 111 -3.19 3.49 -6.91
N ALA A 112 -2.15 3.27 -6.10
CA ALA A 112 -2.21 3.46 -4.65
C ALA A 112 -2.47 4.92 -4.28
N ILE A 113 -1.83 5.87 -4.96
CA ILE A 113 -2.07 7.30 -4.77
C ILE A 113 -3.49 7.68 -5.19
N ASP A 114 -3.96 7.18 -6.32
CA ASP A 114 -5.33 7.40 -6.78
C ASP A 114 -6.35 6.89 -5.75
N PHE A 115 -6.13 5.70 -5.23
CA PHE A 115 -6.97 5.15 -4.15
C PHE A 115 -7.00 6.08 -2.93
N LEU A 116 -5.85 6.55 -2.48
CA LEU A 116 -5.76 7.44 -1.31
C LEU A 116 -6.44 8.78 -1.57
N SER A 117 -6.28 9.34 -2.77
CA SER A 117 -6.78 10.67 -3.12
C SER A 117 -8.30 10.81 -3.08
N VAL A 118 -9.02 9.70 -3.22
CA VAL A 118 -10.50 9.69 -3.20
C VAL A 118 -11.09 9.29 -1.85
N GLN A 119 -10.25 9.01 -0.85
CA GLN A 119 -10.74 8.71 0.50
C GLN A 119 -11.23 9.99 1.18
N GLU A 120 -12.40 9.92 1.82
CA GLU A 120 -13.02 11.10 2.45
C GLU A 120 -12.18 11.75 3.53
N ASN A 121 -11.40 10.94 4.26
CA ASN A 121 -10.55 11.37 5.38
C ASN A 121 -9.10 11.65 4.98
N VAL A 122 -8.80 11.73 3.70
CA VAL A 122 -7.47 12.07 3.17
C VAL A 122 -7.49 13.47 2.54
N ASP A 123 -6.47 14.26 2.85
CA ASP A 123 -6.18 15.51 2.15
C ASP A 123 -5.46 15.18 0.83
N PRO A 124 -6.09 15.33 -0.34
CA PRO A 124 -5.49 14.94 -1.60
C PRO A 124 -4.27 15.77 -2.00
N GLU A 125 -4.05 16.91 -1.35
CA GLU A 125 -2.85 17.74 -1.55
C GLU A 125 -1.66 17.29 -0.70
N LYS A 126 -1.85 16.29 0.17
CA LYS A 126 -0.84 15.82 1.13
C LYS A 126 -0.69 14.31 1.06
N ILE A 127 -0.27 13.80 -0.10
CA ILE A 127 -0.03 12.38 -0.31
C ILE A 127 1.44 12.17 -0.67
N GLY A 128 2.09 11.28 0.07
CA GLY A 128 3.46 10.87 -0.16
C GLY A 128 3.60 9.39 -0.42
N ILE A 129 4.79 8.99 -0.82
CA ILE A 129 5.14 7.59 -1.06
C ILE A 129 6.46 7.25 -0.38
N ILE A 130 6.57 6.01 0.09
CA ILE A 130 7.80 5.43 0.61
C ILE A 130 8.11 4.17 -0.18
N GLY A 131 9.24 4.18 -0.87
CA GLY A 131 9.78 3.00 -1.54
C GLY A 131 11.00 2.48 -0.79
N ILE A 132 10.99 1.20 -0.46
CA ILE A 132 12.05 0.56 0.32
C ILE A 132 12.99 -0.19 -0.60
N CYS A 133 14.31 -0.01 -0.41
CA CYS A 133 15.36 -0.67 -1.19
C CYS A 133 15.23 -0.31 -2.69
N GLY A 134 15.17 -1.30 -3.60
CA GLY A 134 14.98 -1.07 -5.03
C GLY A 134 13.69 -0.34 -5.40
N TRP A 135 12.68 -0.40 -4.55
CA TRP A 135 11.43 0.34 -4.72
C TRP A 135 11.57 1.85 -4.51
N GLY A 136 12.71 2.31 -3.95
CA GLY A 136 13.04 3.73 -3.90
C GLY A 136 13.13 4.36 -5.29
N GLY A 137 13.74 3.66 -6.25
CA GLY A 137 13.77 4.09 -7.66
C GLY A 137 12.39 4.10 -8.30
N ILE A 138 11.57 3.09 -8.03
CA ILE A 138 10.19 3.02 -8.52
C ILE A 138 9.34 4.16 -7.92
N ALA A 139 9.51 4.45 -6.64
CA ALA A 139 8.83 5.57 -5.98
C ALA A 139 9.20 6.92 -6.61
N LEU A 140 10.48 7.15 -6.86
CA LEU A 140 10.94 8.36 -7.55
C LEU A 140 10.34 8.48 -8.95
N ASN A 141 10.31 7.39 -9.71
CA ASN A 141 9.70 7.39 -11.03
C ASN A 141 8.20 7.68 -10.98
N ALA A 142 7.48 7.08 -10.04
CA ALA A 142 6.05 7.34 -9.85
C ALA A 142 5.77 8.80 -9.47
N ALA A 143 6.60 9.39 -8.62
CA ALA A 143 6.46 10.77 -8.19
C ALA A 143 6.77 11.79 -9.30
N ALA A 144 7.56 11.41 -10.30
CA ALA A 144 7.97 12.30 -11.40
C ALA A 144 6.95 12.36 -12.55
N ILE A 145 5.99 11.48 -12.56
CA ILE A 145 4.93 11.42 -13.57
C ILE A 145 3.66 12.01 -12.97
#